data_39aa786422d85c08c9c48c2ca1b1a401
#
_entry.id   39aa786422d85c08c9c48c2ca1b1a401
#
_cell.length_a   1.000
_cell.length_b   1.000
_cell.length_c   1.000
_cell.angle_alpha   90.00
_cell.angle_beta   90.00
_cell.angle_gamma   90.00
#
_symmetry.space_group_name_H-M   'P 1'
#
loop_
_entity.id
_entity.type
_entity.pdbx_description
1 polymer ?
#
loop_
_entity_poly.entity_id
_entity_poly.type
_entity_poly.pdbx_seq_one_letter_code
_entity_poly.pdbx_strand_id
1 'polypeptide(L)'
;MKFSVGDEVSVRNDWPEKRGPAHIRTPHYVRGRRGRVVKELGAFPNPEDLAFARPAAPRQLYHVTFPMRELWPDPASNDEVVVELYEHWLAAP
;
A
#
# COMPACT_ATOMS: atom_id res chain seq x y z
N MET A 1 5.61 12.01 -2.28
CA MET A 1 6.37 11.36 -3.36
C MET A 1 5.41 10.68 -4.31
N LYS A 2 5.63 10.80 -5.61
CA LYS A 2 4.76 10.21 -6.62
C LYS A 2 5.50 9.10 -7.37
N PHE A 3 4.82 7.99 -7.59
CA PHE A 3 5.35 6.84 -8.34
C PHE A 3 4.67 6.74 -9.70
N SER A 4 5.32 6.05 -10.62
CA SER A 4 4.79 5.83 -11.98
C SER A 4 4.56 4.34 -12.22
N VAL A 5 3.66 4.03 -13.17
CA VAL A 5 3.43 2.65 -13.61
C VAL A 5 4.76 2.01 -14.03
N GLY A 6 5.02 0.83 -13.54
CA GLY A 6 6.27 0.09 -13.75
C GLY A 6 7.31 0.26 -12.66
N ASP A 7 7.13 1.23 -11.76
CA ASP A 7 8.07 1.43 -10.66
C ASP A 7 7.99 0.29 -9.66
N GLU A 8 9.15 -0.16 -9.20
CA GLU A 8 9.22 -1.02 -8.03
C GLU A 8 9.12 -0.17 -6.77
N VAL A 9 8.34 -0.66 -5.83
CA VAL A 9 8.13 0.03 -4.55
C VAL A 9 8.21 -0.97 -3.42
N SER A 10 8.52 -0.48 -2.22
CA SER A 10 8.35 -1.26 -1.01
C SER A 10 7.23 -0.66 -0.17
N VAL A 11 6.48 -1.53 0.51
CA VAL A 11 5.45 -1.09 1.44
C VAL A 11 6.09 -0.89 2.80
N ARG A 12 5.79 0.23 3.45
CA ARG A 12 6.35 0.54 4.76
C ARG A 12 6.00 -0.56 5.76
N ASN A 13 7.00 -0.97 6.52
CA ASN A 13 6.80 -1.93 7.62
C ASN A 13 6.50 -1.13 8.89
N ASP A 14 5.30 -0.60 8.95
CA ASP A 14 4.85 0.25 10.05
C ASP A 14 3.53 -0.27 10.60
N TRP A 15 3.34 -0.11 11.89
CA TRP A 15 2.20 -0.63 12.62
C TRP A 15 1.59 0.44 13.52
N PRO A 16 0.99 1.50 12.92
CA PRO A 16 0.43 2.62 13.70
C PRO A 16 -0.62 2.17 14.71
N GLU A 17 -1.37 1.10 14.41
CA GLU A 17 -2.42 0.58 15.29
C GLU A 17 -1.89 0.08 16.63
N LYS A 18 -0.59 -0.19 16.73
CA LYS A 18 0.06 -0.58 17.99
C LYS A 18 0.38 0.60 18.89
N ARG A 19 0.32 1.82 18.36
CA ARG A 19 0.63 3.06 19.08
C ARG A 19 -0.58 3.82 19.55
N GLY A 20 -1.78 3.34 19.26
CA GLY A 20 -3.03 3.97 19.64
C GLY A 20 -4.12 3.77 18.58
N PRO A 21 -5.28 4.42 18.75
CA PRO A 21 -6.36 4.30 17.78
C PRO A 21 -5.91 4.79 16.39
N ALA A 22 -6.11 3.94 15.39
CA ALA A 22 -5.78 4.25 14.01
C ALA A 22 -6.69 3.48 13.07
N HIS A 23 -7.05 4.10 11.95
CA HIS A 23 -7.81 3.44 10.89
C HIS A 23 -6.90 3.25 9.69
N ILE A 24 -6.31 2.06 9.58
CA ILE A 24 -5.32 1.75 8.55
C ILE A 24 -5.92 0.81 7.54
N ARG A 25 -5.92 1.22 6.26
CA ARG A 25 -6.46 0.42 5.16
C ARG A 25 -5.40 -0.45 4.49
N THR A 26 -4.13 -0.24 4.79
CA THR A 26 -3.04 -1.05 4.24
C THR A 26 -3.07 -2.44 4.87
N PRO A 27 -3.28 -3.51 4.08
CA PRO A 27 -3.31 -4.87 4.63
C PRO A 27 -2.00 -5.25 5.30
N HIS A 28 -2.10 -5.99 6.39
CA HIS A 28 -0.92 -6.43 7.15
C HIS A 28 0.03 -7.28 6.31
N TYR A 29 -0.52 -8.13 5.45
CA TYR A 29 0.29 -9.09 4.69
C TYR A 29 1.20 -8.46 3.64
N VAL A 30 0.96 -7.22 3.22
CA VAL A 30 1.86 -6.53 2.27
C VAL A 30 2.87 -5.62 2.95
N ARG A 31 2.76 -5.35 4.24
CA ARG A 31 3.68 -4.46 4.95
C ARG A 31 5.08 -5.04 4.96
N GLY A 32 6.06 -4.24 4.55
CA GLY A 32 7.45 -4.67 4.45
C GLY A 32 7.77 -5.45 3.18
N ARG A 33 6.81 -5.60 2.27
CA ARG A 33 6.99 -6.36 1.03
C ARG A 33 7.26 -5.43 -0.14
N ARG A 34 7.84 -5.99 -1.20
CA ARG A 34 8.10 -5.28 -2.45
C ARG A 34 7.05 -5.63 -3.49
N GLY A 35 6.65 -4.64 -4.26
CA GLY A 35 5.71 -4.82 -5.34
C GLY A 35 6.01 -3.88 -6.49
N ARG A 36 5.15 -3.87 -7.49
CA ARG A 36 5.28 -3.03 -8.68
C ARG A 36 3.99 -2.27 -8.91
N VAL A 37 4.11 -0.98 -9.19
CA VAL A 37 2.96 -0.15 -9.54
C VAL A 37 2.44 -0.55 -10.92
N VAL A 38 1.16 -0.88 -11.01
CA VAL A 38 0.52 -1.27 -12.27
C VAL A 38 -0.53 -0.26 -12.73
N LYS A 39 -1.01 0.61 -11.84
CA LYS A 39 -1.99 1.62 -12.19
C LYS A 39 -1.94 2.79 -11.22
N GLU A 40 -2.09 4.01 -11.74
CA GLU A 40 -2.31 5.22 -10.96
C GLU A 40 -3.81 5.52 -10.98
N LEU A 41 -4.41 5.71 -9.80
CA LEU A 41 -5.86 5.89 -9.67
C LEU A 41 -6.27 7.35 -9.43
N GLY A 42 -5.31 8.24 -9.21
CA GLY A 42 -5.58 9.62 -8.88
C GLY A 42 -5.46 9.90 -7.38
N ALA A 43 -5.78 11.13 -7.00
CA ALA A 43 -5.66 11.57 -5.61
C ALA A 43 -7.02 11.54 -4.91
N PHE A 44 -7.03 11.04 -3.69
CA PHE A 44 -8.24 10.90 -2.86
C PHE A 44 -7.93 11.36 -1.44
N PRO A 45 -8.95 11.81 -0.68
CA PRO A 45 -8.75 12.17 0.73
C PRO A 45 -8.17 11.00 1.53
N ASN A 46 -7.22 11.30 2.39
CA ASN A 46 -6.57 10.27 3.21
C ASN A 46 -7.59 9.59 4.13
N PRO A 47 -7.89 8.29 3.95
CA PRO A 47 -8.92 7.61 4.75
C PRO A 47 -8.54 7.48 6.22
N GLU A 48 -7.26 7.51 6.56
CA GLU A 48 -6.81 7.47 7.94
C GLU A 48 -7.23 8.71 8.71
N ASP A 49 -7.29 9.85 8.03
CA ASP A 49 -7.77 11.11 8.63
C ASP A 49 -9.27 11.21 8.60
N LEU A 50 -9.92 10.79 7.51
CA LEU A 50 -11.38 10.83 7.39
C LEU A 50 -12.06 10.02 8.48
N ALA A 51 -11.50 8.88 8.86
CA ALA A 51 -12.08 8.01 9.87
C ALA A 51 -12.19 8.67 11.25
N PHE A 52 -11.37 9.69 11.51
CA PHE A 52 -11.37 10.42 12.77
C PHE A 52 -11.87 11.86 12.62
N ALA A 53 -12.59 12.14 11.53
CA ALA A 53 -13.12 13.47 11.23
C ALA A 53 -12.05 14.58 11.23
N ARG A 54 -10.81 14.24 10.86
CA ARG A 54 -9.70 15.17 10.71
C ARG A 54 -9.64 15.69 9.28
N PRO A 55 -9.08 16.89 9.05
CA PRO A 55 -8.80 17.35 7.69
C PRO A 55 -7.96 16.32 6.93
N ALA A 56 -8.43 15.89 5.77
CA ALA A 56 -7.80 14.82 5.00
C ALA A 56 -7.21 15.39 3.72
N ALA A 57 -5.88 15.54 3.70
CA ALA A 57 -5.16 15.97 2.51
C ALA A 57 -5.27 14.90 1.42
N PRO A 58 -5.38 15.29 0.13
CA PRO A 58 -5.37 14.32 -0.95
C PRO A 58 -4.07 13.52 -0.99
N ARG A 59 -4.19 12.22 -1.21
CA ARG A 59 -3.05 11.32 -1.38
C ARG A 59 -3.24 10.51 -2.65
N GLN A 60 -2.15 10.31 -3.39
CA GLN A 60 -2.18 9.53 -4.61
C GLN A 60 -2.42 8.05 -4.27
N LEU A 61 -3.33 7.40 -5.01
CA LEU A 61 -3.68 6.00 -4.82
C LEU A 61 -3.14 5.19 -5.99
N TYR A 62 -2.63 4.01 -5.70
CA TYR A 62 -2.05 3.11 -6.69
C TYR A 62 -2.59 1.70 -6.56
N HIS A 63 -2.66 0.98 -7.69
CA HIS A 63 -2.68 -0.47 -7.69
C HIS A 63 -1.24 -0.96 -7.73
N VAL A 64 -0.88 -1.81 -6.78
CA VAL A 64 0.45 -2.41 -6.68
C VAL A 64 0.28 -3.92 -6.72
N THR A 65 1.03 -4.58 -7.60
CA THR A 65 1.00 -6.04 -7.71
C THR A 65 2.15 -6.67 -6.94
N PHE A 66 1.86 -7.81 -6.33
CA PHE A 66 2.83 -8.60 -5.57
C PHE A 66 2.77 -10.04 -6.06
N PRO A 67 3.91 -10.72 -6.30
CA PRO A 67 3.89 -12.16 -6.51
C PRO A 67 3.32 -12.85 -5.27
N MET A 68 2.35 -13.74 -5.45
CA MET A 68 1.70 -14.40 -4.31
C MET A 68 2.71 -15.12 -3.41
N ARG A 69 3.74 -15.72 -4.00
CA ARG A 69 4.79 -16.42 -3.26
C ARG A 69 5.64 -15.51 -2.36
N GLU A 70 5.63 -14.18 -2.61
CA GLU A 70 6.29 -13.21 -1.74
C GLU A 70 5.47 -12.94 -0.47
N LEU A 71 4.18 -13.15 -0.54
CA LEU A 71 3.26 -12.90 0.57
C LEU A 71 3.02 -14.18 1.38
N TRP A 72 2.87 -15.30 0.69
CA TRP A 72 2.64 -16.61 1.30
C TRP A 72 3.57 -17.64 0.65
N PRO A 73 4.20 -18.51 1.45
CA PRO A 73 5.10 -19.51 0.90
C PRO A 73 4.32 -20.60 0.17
N ASP A 74 4.18 -20.44 -1.15
CA ASP A 74 3.62 -21.42 -2.05
C ASP A 74 4.48 -21.45 -3.32
N PRO A 75 5.51 -22.32 -3.39
CA PRO A 75 6.43 -22.34 -4.51
C PRO A 75 5.77 -22.77 -5.83
N ALA A 76 4.58 -23.34 -5.79
CA ALA A 76 3.87 -23.75 -7.00
C ALA A 76 3.03 -22.62 -7.61
N SER A 77 2.82 -21.52 -6.90
CA SER A 77 1.98 -20.44 -7.37
C SER A 77 2.74 -19.44 -8.23
N ASN A 78 2.17 -19.10 -9.39
CA ASN A 78 2.61 -18.01 -10.24
C ASN A 78 1.61 -16.84 -10.23
N ASP A 79 0.66 -16.86 -9.31
CA ASP A 79 -0.35 -15.83 -9.22
C ASP A 79 0.20 -14.53 -8.65
N GLU A 80 -0.48 -13.43 -8.95
CA GLU A 80 -0.18 -12.11 -8.42
C GLU A 80 -1.39 -11.60 -7.65
N VAL A 81 -1.12 -10.82 -6.62
CA VAL A 81 -2.13 -10.13 -5.82
C VAL A 81 -2.02 -8.64 -6.10
N VAL A 82 -3.13 -8.00 -6.46
CA VAL A 82 -3.19 -6.56 -6.69
C VAL A 82 -3.86 -5.91 -5.48
N VAL A 83 -3.21 -4.91 -4.91
CA VAL A 83 -3.68 -4.22 -3.71
C VAL A 83 -3.70 -2.72 -3.96
N GLU A 84 -4.74 -2.03 -3.49
CA GLU A 84 -4.81 -0.57 -3.52
C GLU A 84 -4.02 0.01 -2.35
N LEU A 85 -3.02 0.85 -2.65
CA LEU A 85 -2.16 1.44 -1.63
C LEU A 85 -1.97 2.93 -1.89
N TYR A 86 -2.03 3.72 -0.82
CA TYR A 86 -1.76 5.16 -0.89
C TYR A 86 -0.27 5.45 -0.88
N GLU A 87 0.13 6.57 -1.49
CA GLU A 87 1.52 6.95 -1.67
C GLU A 87 2.31 7.01 -0.35
N HIS A 88 1.67 7.43 0.74
CA HIS A 88 2.37 7.57 2.02
C HIS A 88 2.73 6.23 2.66
N TRP A 89 2.20 5.13 2.13
CA TRP A 89 2.57 3.78 2.53
C TRP A 89 3.65 3.16 1.64
N LEU A 90 4.09 3.88 0.61
CA LEU A 90 5.06 3.38 -0.36
C LEU A 90 6.38 4.12 -0.24
N ALA A 91 7.47 3.41 -0.51
CA ALA A 91 8.82 3.95 -0.55
C ALA A 91 9.60 3.34 -1.71
N ALA A 92 10.73 3.93 -2.04
CA ALA A 92 11.66 3.32 -2.98
C ALA A 92 12.16 1.98 -2.41
N PRO A 93 12.37 0.98 -3.26
CA PRO A 93 12.78 -0.34 -2.81
C PRO A 93 14.16 -0.37 -2.16
#